data_db16f69cc823da400db9f7059c3ddf3b
#
_entry.id   db16f69cc823da400db9f7059c3ddf3b
#
_cell.length_a   1.000
_cell.length_b   1.000
_cell.length_c   1.000
_cell.angle_alpha   90.00
_cell.angle_beta   90.00
_cell.angle_gamma   90.00
#
_symmetry.space_group_name_H-M   'P 1'
#
loop_
_entity.id
_entity.type
_entity.pdbx_description
1 polymer ?
#
loop_
_entity_poly.entity_id
_entity_poly.type
_entity_poly.pdbx_seq_one_letter_code
_entity_poly.pdbx_strand_id
1 'polypeptide(L)'
;MKSWEPRIEELPKADLQRMQYKLLKSLVYRLYSFSPFYHDRMKEQRVHPDDIRELSDVKKLPFMFKRDLRDNYPDKLFTASQDELVRYHVSSGTTGKPTVVAYTQNDLNNWTTSLARGLTSFGLGRGDVIQVSYGYGLFTGGLGMHYGAERIGATVLPTSVGNTERQIELMQDLGATAIACTPSYLLHIGEVADKMGVNIRKDTKLRTGILGAEPWTEGMRVRMEEWLGIKAFDIYGTSELSGPMFTECSEQKGVHIWSDLALVEVIDPNSGEPLEPGERGELTITILQKEALPMIRYRIGDISVLDDEVCACGRTHPRIQRIQGRVDDMLIIRGINVFPSQIEYALMAIPEVGQHFQIVVDRKGALDDLLVRVELNKEAFSDKINDLMLIRQNVEHRLRISLNVNVDVELLEPGSLPRFEGKSKKVIDRRAL
;
A
#
# COMPACT_ATOMS: atom_id res chain seq x y z
N MET A 1 9.64 3.04 23.30
CA MET A 1 9.08 3.63 22.07
C MET A 1 7.76 4.32 22.41
N LYS A 2 7.30 5.34 21.67
CA LYS A 2 6.03 5.99 21.98
C LYS A 2 4.88 5.24 21.28
N SER A 3 3.87 4.83 22.05
CA SER A 3 2.58 4.34 21.57
C SER A 3 1.55 5.45 21.72
N TRP A 4 0.62 5.57 20.78
CA TRP A 4 -0.49 6.52 20.87
C TRP A 4 -1.55 6.06 21.86
N GLU A 5 -1.91 4.77 21.78
CA GLU A 5 -2.85 4.10 22.67
C GLU A 5 -2.22 2.84 23.29
N PRO A 6 -1.32 2.96 24.27
CA PRO A 6 -0.58 1.81 24.81
C PRO A 6 -1.48 0.67 25.30
N ARG A 7 -2.67 1.02 25.86
CA ARG A 7 -3.64 0.02 26.35
C ARG A 7 -4.20 -0.89 25.25
N ILE A 8 -4.17 -0.45 24.00
CA ILE A 8 -4.62 -1.22 22.84
C ILE A 8 -3.41 -1.79 22.08
N GLU A 9 -2.42 -0.95 21.79
CA GLU A 9 -1.26 -1.32 20.97
C GLU A 9 -0.38 -2.40 21.62
N GLU A 10 -0.41 -2.49 22.94
CA GLU A 10 0.39 -3.42 23.75
C GLU A 10 -0.50 -4.44 24.51
N LEU A 11 -1.78 -4.57 24.12
CA LEU A 11 -2.72 -5.51 24.73
C LEU A 11 -2.24 -6.95 24.49
N PRO A 12 -2.20 -7.83 25.53
CA PRO A 12 -1.79 -9.22 25.34
C PRO A 12 -2.55 -9.92 24.22
N LYS A 13 -1.87 -10.75 23.43
CA LYS A 13 -2.41 -11.41 22.22
C LYS A 13 -3.74 -12.11 22.50
N ALA A 14 -3.86 -12.83 23.64
CA ALA A 14 -5.10 -13.51 24.01
C ALA A 14 -6.27 -12.56 24.27
N ASP A 15 -5.99 -11.37 24.84
CA ASP A 15 -7.00 -10.34 25.07
C ASP A 15 -7.42 -9.67 23.76
N LEU A 16 -6.45 -9.44 22.88
CA LEU A 16 -6.66 -8.90 21.56
C LEU A 16 -7.56 -9.84 20.72
N GLN A 17 -7.29 -11.15 20.72
CA GLN A 17 -8.13 -12.15 20.06
C GLN A 17 -9.54 -12.22 20.65
N ARG A 18 -9.68 -12.13 21.96
CA ARG A 18 -11.02 -12.07 22.60
C ARG A 18 -11.80 -10.82 22.19
N MET A 19 -11.11 -9.67 22.08
CA MET A 19 -11.72 -8.44 21.61
C MET A 19 -12.12 -8.58 20.14
N GLN A 20 -11.24 -9.06 19.26
CA GLN A 20 -11.56 -9.29 17.85
C GLN A 20 -12.77 -10.21 17.67
N TYR A 21 -12.83 -11.30 18.44
CA TYR A 21 -13.97 -12.22 18.38
C TYR A 21 -15.29 -11.52 18.72
N LYS A 22 -15.33 -10.71 19.78
CA LYS A 22 -16.52 -9.96 20.16
C LYS A 22 -16.94 -8.97 19.07
N LEU A 23 -15.99 -8.25 18.49
CA LEU A 23 -16.23 -7.30 17.40
C LEU A 23 -16.72 -8.01 16.14
N LEU A 24 -16.07 -9.13 15.75
CA LEU A 24 -16.50 -9.95 14.62
C LEU A 24 -17.93 -10.46 14.81
N LYS A 25 -18.24 -11.01 15.97
CA LYS A 25 -19.57 -11.51 16.27
C LYS A 25 -20.64 -10.40 16.17
N SER A 26 -20.38 -9.25 16.75
CA SER A 26 -21.27 -8.08 16.66
C SER A 26 -21.47 -7.64 15.20
N LEU A 27 -20.38 -7.56 14.44
CA LEU A 27 -20.41 -7.22 13.02
C LEU A 27 -21.27 -8.21 12.21
N VAL A 28 -21.05 -9.51 12.39
CA VAL A 28 -21.79 -10.55 11.67
C VAL A 28 -23.28 -10.49 11.96
N TYR A 29 -23.68 -10.36 13.25
CA TYR A 29 -25.09 -10.17 13.62
C TYR A 29 -25.71 -8.93 12.99
N ARG A 30 -25.00 -7.80 13.03
CA ARG A 30 -25.47 -6.54 12.43
C ARG A 30 -25.68 -6.70 10.93
N LEU A 31 -24.73 -7.30 10.22
CA LEU A 31 -24.81 -7.44 8.77
C LEU A 31 -25.86 -8.48 8.34
N TYR A 32 -26.01 -9.55 9.08
CA TYR A 32 -27.06 -10.53 8.84
C TYR A 32 -28.45 -9.90 9.01
N SER A 33 -28.61 -9.00 9.99
CA SER A 33 -29.91 -8.39 10.31
C SER A 33 -30.26 -7.19 9.42
N PHE A 34 -29.27 -6.40 8.99
CA PHE A 34 -29.51 -5.10 8.37
C PHE A 34 -28.96 -4.94 6.95
N SER A 35 -28.19 -5.89 6.43
CA SER A 35 -27.68 -5.84 5.07
C SER A 35 -28.26 -6.98 4.21
N PRO A 36 -29.17 -6.71 3.27
CA PRO A 36 -29.70 -7.73 2.37
C PRO A 36 -28.58 -8.51 1.65
N PHE A 37 -27.54 -7.82 1.19
CA PHE A 37 -26.40 -8.43 0.51
C PHE A 37 -25.70 -9.52 1.36
N TYR A 38 -25.36 -9.22 2.61
CA TYR A 38 -24.70 -10.19 3.48
C TYR A 38 -25.67 -11.27 3.99
N HIS A 39 -26.91 -10.90 4.25
CA HIS A 39 -27.96 -11.84 4.65
C HIS A 39 -28.12 -12.95 3.60
N ASP A 40 -28.32 -12.56 2.33
CA ASP A 40 -28.56 -13.50 1.25
C ASP A 40 -27.33 -14.40 1.02
N ARG A 41 -26.12 -13.83 1.02
CA ARG A 41 -24.87 -14.61 0.88
C ARG A 41 -24.63 -15.60 2.02
N MET A 42 -24.88 -15.19 3.26
CA MET A 42 -24.76 -16.10 4.40
C MET A 42 -25.78 -17.23 4.31
N LYS A 43 -27.02 -16.92 3.91
CA LYS A 43 -28.05 -17.93 3.64
C LYS A 43 -27.67 -18.93 2.55
N GLU A 44 -27.15 -18.44 1.42
CA GLU A 44 -26.67 -19.28 0.32
C GLU A 44 -25.58 -20.27 0.80
N GLN A 45 -24.68 -19.81 1.66
CA GLN A 45 -23.62 -20.63 2.26
C GLN A 45 -24.08 -21.42 3.49
N ARG A 46 -25.36 -21.29 3.90
CA ARG A 46 -25.92 -21.92 5.09
C ARG A 46 -25.17 -21.59 6.38
N VAL A 47 -24.71 -20.34 6.50
CA VAL A 47 -24.02 -19.84 7.70
C VAL A 47 -24.96 -18.91 8.45
N HIS A 48 -25.15 -19.18 9.73
CA HIS A 48 -25.88 -18.32 10.65
C HIS A 48 -24.92 -17.60 11.60
N PRO A 49 -25.22 -16.40 12.10
CA PRO A 49 -24.34 -15.69 13.05
C PRO A 49 -23.96 -16.50 14.29
N ASP A 50 -24.80 -17.44 14.73
CA ASP A 50 -24.52 -18.33 15.86
C ASP A 50 -23.47 -19.42 15.56
N ASP A 51 -23.16 -19.64 14.28
CA ASP A 51 -22.10 -20.57 13.87
C ASP A 51 -20.70 -19.98 14.09
N ILE A 52 -20.63 -18.67 14.34
CA ILE A 52 -19.39 -17.96 14.69
C ILE A 52 -19.20 -18.04 16.20
N ARG A 53 -18.47 -19.04 16.65
CA ARG A 53 -18.23 -19.37 18.07
C ARG A 53 -16.85 -18.99 18.56
N GLU A 54 -15.90 -18.87 17.64
CA GLU A 54 -14.52 -18.45 17.88
C GLU A 54 -14.00 -17.63 16.71
N LEU A 55 -12.83 -17.02 16.85
CA LEU A 55 -12.26 -16.13 15.83
C LEU A 55 -11.94 -16.86 14.52
N SER A 56 -11.48 -18.12 14.62
CA SER A 56 -11.17 -18.97 13.47
C SER A 56 -12.38 -19.32 12.60
N ASP A 57 -13.60 -19.16 13.13
CA ASP A 57 -14.84 -19.37 12.38
C ASP A 57 -15.09 -18.29 11.31
N VAL A 58 -14.26 -17.24 11.27
CA VAL A 58 -14.31 -16.23 10.20
C VAL A 58 -14.24 -16.89 8.82
N LYS A 59 -13.52 -17.99 8.67
CA LYS A 59 -13.40 -18.75 7.42
C LYS A 59 -14.74 -19.32 6.89
N LYS A 60 -15.75 -19.43 7.74
CA LYS A 60 -17.10 -19.85 7.34
C LYS A 60 -17.87 -18.75 6.61
N LEU A 61 -17.48 -17.48 6.81
CA LEU A 61 -18.17 -16.33 6.23
C LEU A 61 -17.85 -16.18 4.74
N PRO A 62 -18.81 -15.67 3.96
CA PRO A 62 -18.64 -15.46 2.53
C PRO A 62 -17.55 -14.43 2.22
N PHE A 63 -16.82 -14.65 1.13
CA PHE A 63 -15.92 -13.66 0.58
C PHE A 63 -16.68 -12.48 -0.03
N MET A 64 -16.08 -11.31 0.04
CA MET A 64 -16.44 -10.13 -0.71
C MET A 64 -15.36 -9.80 -1.74
N PHE A 65 -15.77 -9.33 -2.91
CA PHE A 65 -14.89 -9.04 -4.05
C PHE A 65 -15.11 -7.60 -4.53
N LYS A 66 -14.13 -7.07 -5.25
CA LYS A 66 -14.22 -5.73 -5.84
C LYS A 66 -15.41 -5.57 -6.80
N ARG A 67 -15.80 -6.64 -7.50
CA ARG A 67 -17.01 -6.65 -8.35
C ARG A 67 -18.29 -6.38 -7.56
N ASP A 68 -18.38 -6.84 -6.31
CA ASP A 68 -19.56 -6.64 -5.48
C ASP A 68 -19.80 -5.16 -5.19
N LEU A 69 -18.72 -4.39 -4.99
CA LEU A 69 -18.82 -2.93 -4.84
C LEU A 69 -19.32 -2.24 -6.11
N ARG A 70 -18.92 -2.72 -7.29
CA ARG A 70 -19.34 -2.18 -8.58
C ARG A 70 -20.78 -2.54 -8.92
N ASP A 71 -21.18 -3.77 -8.67
CA ASP A 71 -22.52 -4.29 -8.97
C ASP A 71 -23.60 -3.67 -8.09
N ASN A 72 -23.19 -3.22 -6.89
CA ASN A 72 -24.05 -2.55 -5.92
C ASN A 72 -23.83 -1.01 -5.87
N TYR A 73 -23.21 -0.45 -6.90
CA TYR A 73 -23.00 1.00 -7.02
C TYR A 73 -24.35 1.76 -7.10
N PRO A 74 -24.50 2.93 -6.45
CA PRO A 74 -23.45 3.60 -5.67
C PRO A 74 -23.46 3.20 -4.18
N ASP A 75 -24.58 2.79 -3.59
CA ASP A 75 -24.85 2.83 -2.16
C ASP A 75 -25.54 1.56 -1.59
N LYS A 76 -25.85 0.56 -2.41
CA LYS A 76 -26.62 -0.62 -1.97
C LYS A 76 -25.93 -1.48 -0.92
N LEU A 77 -24.65 -1.26 -0.67
CA LEU A 77 -23.86 -1.93 0.39
C LEU A 77 -23.72 -1.08 1.65
N PHE A 78 -24.23 0.13 1.65
CA PHE A 78 -24.17 0.98 2.83
C PHE A 78 -25.13 0.48 3.90
N THR A 79 -24.67 0.50 5.16
CA THR A 79 -25.43 0.07 6.33
C THR A 79 -25.70 1.22 7.30
N ALA A 80 -25.27 2.42 6.98
CA ALA A 80 -25.62 3.66 7.66
C ALA A 80 -26.61 4.44 6.79
N SER A 81 -27.53 5.16 7.42
CA SER A 81 -28.48 6.05 6.75
C SER A 81 -27.81 7.32 6.22
N GLN A 82 -28.43 8.00 5.27
CA GLN A 82 -27.84 9.19 4.63
C GLN A 82 -27.55 10.33 5.62
N ASP A 83 -28.29 10.47 6.69
CA ASP A 83 -28.10 11.46 7.74
C ASP A 83 -26.95 11.12 8.72
N GLU A 84 -26.50 9.88 8.74
CA GLU A 84 -25.32 9.44 9.50
C GLU A 84 -24.03 9.60 8.69
N LEU A 85 -24.14 9.74 7.35
CA LEU A 85 -22.98 9.85 6.48
C LEU A 85 -22.41 11.26 6.47
N VAL A 86 -21.11 11.38 6.68
CA VAL A 86 -20.41 12.67 6.73
C VAL A 86 -19.40 12.86 5.59
N ARG A 87 -19.05 11.77 4.85
CA ARG A 87 -18.08 11.83 3.77
C ARG A 87 -18.23 10.69 2.78
N TYR A 88 -17.92 11.00 1.50
CA TYR A 88 -17.68 10.03 0.45
C TYR A 88 -16.25 10.15 -0.07
N HIS A 89 -15.64 9.01 -0.38
CA HIS A 89 -14.48 8.92 -1.25
C HIS A 89 -14.80 8.03 -2.45
N VAL A 90 -14.09 8.25 -3.56
CA VAL A 90 -14.35 7.54 -4.80
C VAL A 90 -13.03 7.09 -5.40
N SER A 91 -12.91 5.81 -5.72
CA SER A 91 -11.72 5.30 -6.42
C SER A 91 -11.80 5.60 -7.92
N SER A 92 -10.66 5.81 -8.56
CA SER A 92 -10.55 6.05 -10.00
C SER A 92 -10.83 4.78 -10.81
N GLY A 93 -12.04 4.28 -10.89
CA GLY A 93 -12.37 3.04 -11.60
C GLY A 93 -11.74 2.96 -13.02
N THR A 94 -10.57 2.34 -13.14
CA THR A 94 -9.84 2.17 -14.42
C THR A 94 -10.56 1.25 -15.40
N THR A 95 -11.55 0.49 -14.94
CA THR A 95 -12.24 -0.56 -15.72
C THR A 95 -13.77 -0.45 -15.67
N GLY A 96 -14.34 0.75 -15.53
CA GLY A 96 -15.81 0.95 -15.51
C GLY A 96 -16.30 1.85 -14.38
N LYS A 97 -17.41 1.47 -13.70
CA LYS A 97 -17.97 2.26 -12.59
C LYS A 97 -16.97 2.39 -11.45
N PRO A 98 -16.79 3.59 -10.89
CA PRO A 98 -15.91 3.80 -9.74
C PRO A 98 -16.47 3.08 -8.50
N THR A 99 -15.62 2.86 -7.50
CA THR A 99 -16.05 2.38 -6.17
C THR A 99 -16.28 3.60 -5.28
N VAL A 100 -17.49 3.69 -4.72
CA VAL A 100 -17.84 4.72 -3.73
C VAL A 100 -17.66 4.14 -2.33
N VAL A 101 -17.00 4.88 -1.47
CA VAL A 101 -16.79 4.52 -0.07
C VAL A 101 -17.37 5.61 0.82
N ALA A 102 -18.28 5.23 1.71
CA ALA A 102 -18.94 6.14 2.65
C ALA A 102 -18.33 6.03 4.05
N TYR A 103 -18.50 7.08 4.83
CA TYR A 103 -17.99 7.17 6.20
C TYR A 103 -19.00 7.85 7.11
N THR A 104 -19.18 7.28 8.30
CA THR A 104 -19.75 7.98 9.45
C THR A 104 -18.66 8.79 10.17
N GLN A 105 -19.04 9.60 11.13
CA GLN A 105 -18.07 10.29 11.98
C GLN A 105 -17.20 9.31 12.78
N ASN A 106 -17.77 8.19 13.21
CA ASN A 106 -17.03 7.15 13.92
C ASN A 106 -16.02 6.45 13.02
N ASP A 107 -16.39 6.17 11.77
CA ASP A 107 -15.45 5.63 10.76
C ASP A 107 -14.23 6.55 10.57
N LEU A 108 -14.46 7.87 10.49
CA LEU A 108 -13.38 8.85 10.38
C LEU A 108 -12.51 8.91 11.64
N ASN A 109 -13.10 8.78 12.82
CA ASN A 109 -12.37 8.75 14.08
C ASN A 109 -11.47 7.52 14.18
N ASN A 110 -11.97 6.34 13.81
CA ASN A 110 -11.22 5.10 13.79
C ASN A 110 -10.05 5.17 12.79
N TRP A 111 -10.31 5.67 11.60
CA TRP A 111 -9.27 5.87 10.58
C TRP A 111 -8.19 6.86 11.06
N THR A 112 -8.60 8.00 11.60
CA THR A 112 -7.68 9.02 12.14
C THR A 112 -6.84 8.46 13.30
N THR A 113 -7.44 7.64 14.15
CA THR A 113 -6.74 6.97 15.27
C THR A 113 -5.70 5.97 14.75
N SER A 114 -6.03 5.18 13.73
CA SER A 114 -5.08 4.24 13.14
C SER A 114 -3.82 4.94 12.62
N LEU A 115 -3.99 6.09 11.97
CA LEU A 115 -2.87 6.90 11.48
C LEU A 115 -2.10 7.58 12.61
N ALA A 116 -2.78 8.03 13.67
CA ALA A 116 -2.10 8.59 14.85
C ALA A 116 -1.17 7.56 15.50
N ARG A 117 -1.58 6.30 15.61
CA ARG A 117 -0.73 5.19 16.08
C ARG A 117 0.52 5.03 15.21
N GLY A 118 0.32 5.01 13.88
CA GLY A 118 1.42 4.91 12.91
C GLY A 118 2.39 6.07 12.98
N LEU A 119 1.91 7.29 12.86
CA LEU A 119 2.74 8.49 12.91
C LEU A 119 3.52 8.60 14.21
N THR A 120 2.89 8.27 15.35
CA THR A 120 3.57 8.22 16.65
C THR A 120 4.65 7.14 16.66
N SER A 121 4.43 5.99 16.02
CA SER A 121 5.42 4.91 15.91
C SER A 121 6.64 5.29 15.07
N PHE A 122 6.50 6.25 14.16
CA PHE A 122 7.62 6.85 13.40
C PHE A 122 8.38 7.92 14.21
N GLY A 123 7.96 8.20 15.42
CA GLY A 123 8.55 9.22 16.28
C GLY A 123 8.07 10.64 15.99
N LEU A 124 6.96 10.79 15.27
CA LEU A 124 6.35 12.07 14.97
C LEU A 124 5.36 12.49 16.06
N GLY A 125 5.16 13.80 16.21
CA GLY A 125 4.26 14.38 17.21
C GLY A 125 4.26 15.90 17.21
N ARG A 126 3.99 16.50 18.35
CA ARG A 126 4.01 17.97 18.52
C ARG A 126 5.39 18.53 18.18
N GLY A 127 5.40 19.61 17.40
CA GLY A 127 6.62 20.26 16.92
C GLY A 127 7.13 19.74 15.57
N ASP A 128 6.53 18.68 15.04
CA ASP A 128 6.79 18.23 13.68
C ASP A 128 5.92 18.99 12.68
N VAL A 129 6.47 19.18 11.47
CA VAL A 129 5.77 19.70 10.30
C VAL A 129 5.71 18.58 9.27
N ILE A 130 4.51 18.11 8.96
CA ILE A 130 4.27 17.01 8.03
C ILE A 130 3.75 17.55 6.72
N GLN A 131 4.58 17.52 5.70
CA GLN A 131 4.19 17.86 4.34
C GLN A 131 3.42 16.72 3.72
N VAL A 132 2.15 16.97 3.34
CA VAL A 132 1.28 15.98 2.73
C VAL A 132 1.21 16.23 1.23
N SER A 133 1.97 15.42 0.49
CA SER A 133 2.11 15.45 -0.96
C SER A 133 1.32 14.33 -1.65
N TYR A 134 0.27 13.82 -0.99
CA TYR A 134 -0.79 13.02 -1.60
C TYR A 134 -1.92 13.93 -2.12
N GLY A 135 -2.62 13.50 -3.16
CA GLY A 135 -3.77 14.22 -3.68
C GLY A 135 -4.91 14.35 -2.65
N TYR A 136 -5.53 15.54 -2.57
CA TYR A 136 -6.66 15.87 -1.70
C TYR A 136 -7.95 15.72 -2.49
N GLY A 137 -8.36 15.18 -3.30
CA GLY A 137 -9.65 15.07 -4.01
C GLY A 137 -10.48 13.90 -3.49
N LEU A 138 -10.99 13.12 -4.40
CA LEU A 138 -11.79 11.93 -4.12
C LEU A 138 -10.98 10.78 -3.53
N PHE A 139 -9.65 10.84 -3.63
CA PHE A 139 -8.72 9.84 -3.13
C PHE A 139 -8.51 9.98 -1.61
N THR A 140 -8.29 8.87 -0.92
CA THR A 140 -8.23 8.82 0.55
C THR A 140 -6.89 9.27 1.14
N GLY A 141 -5.79 9.16 0.37
CA GLY A 141 -4.42 9.31 0.90
C GLY A 141 -4.14 10.65 1.58
N GLY A 142 -4.47 11.76 0.91
CA GLY A 142 -4.20 13.12 1.41
C GLY A 142 -4.95 13.41 2.71
N LEU A 143 -6.27 13.24 2.71
CA LEU A 143 -7.10 13.55 3.89
C LEU A 143 -6.81 12.63 5.08
N GLY A 144 -6.57 11.34 4.85
CA GLY A 144 -6.22 10.44 5.94
C GLY A 144 -4.96 10.89 6.66
N MET A 145 -3.90 11.15 5.90
CA MET A 145 -2.63 11.61 6.46
C MET A 145 -2.76 12.96 7.17
N HIS A 146 -3.51 13.89 6.58
CA HIS A 146 -3.81 15.21 7.15
C HIS A 146 -4.41 15.09 8.56
N TYR A 147 -5.54 14.40 8.69
CA TYR A 147 -6.21 14.28 9.99
C TYR A 147 -5.42 13.44 11.00
N GLY A 148 -4.67 12.44 10.55
CA GLY A 148 -3.76 11.69 11.40
C GLY A 148 -2.66 12.58 11.99
N ALA A 149 -2.08 13.44 11.18
CA ALA A 149 -1.05 14.40 11.59
C ALA A 149 -1.59 15.45 12.58
N GLU A 150 -2.75 16.05 12.29
CA GLU A 150 -3.40 16.98 13.23
C GLU A 150 -3.72 16.32 14.57
N ARG A 151 -4.17 15.05 14.55
CA ARG A 151 -4.52 14.31 15.76
C ARG A 151 -3.35 14.12 16.71
N ILE A 152 -2.13 13.90 16.20
CA ILE A 152 -0.91 13.81 17.02
C ILE A 152 -0.35 15.18 17.44
N GLY A 153 -0.99 16.27 17.00
CA GLY A 153 -0.58 17.65 17.26
C GLY A 153 0.59 18.14 16.41
N ALA A 154 0.87 17.50 15.30
CA ALA A 154 1.82 17.99 14.29
C ALA A 154 1.18 19.09 13.44
N THR A 155 2.02 19.95 12.85
CA THR A 155 1.58 20.94 11.86
C THR A 155 1.48 20.28 10.49
N VAL A 156 0.39 20.47 9.78
CA VAL A 156 0.22 19.94 8.42
C VAL A 156 0.56 20.99 7.38
N LEU A 157 1.38 20.63 6.41
CA LEU A 157 1.62 21.38 5.19
C LEU A 157 0.93 20.67 4.02
N PRO A 158 -0.30 21.09 3.61
CA PRO A 158 -1.13 20.37 2.66
C PRO A 158 -0.80 20.75 1.20
N THR A 159 0.37 20.35 0.72
CA THR A 159 0.87 20.72 -0.61
C THR A 159 0.15 20.02 -1.76
N SER A 160 -0.47 18.86 -1.49
CA SER A 160 -1.04 18.02 -2.55
C SER A 160 0.03 17.51 -3.52
N VAL A 161 -0.35 17.10 -4.72
CA VAL A 161 0.56 16.65 -5.80
C VAL A 161 0.89 17.80 -6.74
N GLY A 162 2.05 17.73 -7.42
CA GLY A 162 2.46 18.72 -8.41
C GLY A 162 3.21 19.92 -7.83
N ASN A 163 3.61 20.85 -8.69
CA ASN A 163 4.41 22.03 -8.32
C ASN A 163 5.66 21.69 -7.48
N THR A 164 6.44 20.70 -7.92
CA THR A 164 7.51 20.07 -7.14
C THR A 164 8.56 21.08 -6.64
N GLU A 165 8.96 22.05 -7.46
CA GLU A 165 9.91 23.11 -7.07
C GLU A 165 9.37 23.92 -5.87
N ARG A 166 8.11 24.37 -5.95
CA ARG A 166 7.46 25.08 -4.85
C ARG A 166 7.31 24.22 -3.60
N GLN A 167 7.12 22.92 -3.74
CA GLN A 167 7.07 21.99 -2.58
C GLN A 167 8.42 21.94 -1.86
N ILE A 168 9.53 21.98 -2.60
CA ILE A 168 10.88 21.99 -2.05
C ILE A 168 11.15 23.34 -1.35
N GLU A 169 10.78 24.46 -1.96
CA GLU A 169 10.87 25.78 -1.32
C GLU A 169 10.11 25.83 0.00
N LEU A 170 8.84 25.38 0.00
CA LEU A 170 8.02 25.35 1.23
C LEU A 170 8.57 24.39 2.28
N MET A 171 9.17 23.28 1.87
CA MET A 171 9.83 22.33 2.77
C MET A 171 10.99 23.01 3.51
N GLN A 172 11.78 23.84 2.84
CA GLN A 172 12.87 24.62 3.43
C GLN A 172 12.33 25.73 4.34
N ASP A 173 11.44 26.57 3.81
CA ASP A 173 10.93 27.77 4.48
C ASP A 173 10.15 27.45 5.76
N LEU A 174 9.30 26.43 5.72
CA LEU A 174 8.44 26.02 6.83
C LEU A 174 9.05 24.90 7.67
N GLY A 175 10.22 24.40 7.28
CA GLY A 175 10.98 23.45 8.05
C GLY A 175 10.27 22.10 8.17
N ALA A 176 9.76 21.55 7.09
CA ALA A 176 9.11 20.24 7.08
C ALA A 176 10.05 19.16 7.62
N THR A 177 9.58 18.39 8.61
CA THR A 177 10.34 17.31 9.26
C THR A 177 9.97 15.94 8.71
N ALA A 178 8.78 15.83 8.12
CA ALA A 178 8.30 14.62 7.48
C ALA A 178 7.57 14.94 6.17
N ILE A 179 7.61 14.00 5.23
CA ILE A 179 6.85 14.06 3.99
C ILE A 179 6.03 12.78 3.79
N ALA A 180 4.76 12.93 3.41
CA ALA A 180 3.88 11.83 3.06
C ALA A 180 3.55 11.88 1.56
N CYS A 181 4.04 10.90 0.81
CA CYS A 181 3.88 10.82 -0.64
C CYS A 181 4.07 9.39 -1.18
N THR A 182 3.92 9.18 -2.49
CA THR A 182 4.32 7.91 -3.10
C THR A 182 5.85 7.79 -3.16
N PRO A 183 6.40 6.56 -3.09
CA PRO A 183 7.84 6.34 -3.24
C PRO A 183 8.43 6.97 -4.51
N SER A 184 7.76 6.81 -5.64
CA SER A 184 8.19 7.39 -6.93
C SER A 184 8.21 8.92 -6.90
N TYR A 185 7.25 9.55 -6.20
CA TYR A 185 7.21 11.00 -6.09
C TYR A 185 8.31 11.55 -5.16
N LEU A 186 8.66 10.81 -4.10
CA LEU A 186 9.80 11.19 -3.24
C LEU A 186 11.13 11.19 -4.03
N LEU A 187 11.32 10.18 -4.88
CA LEU A 187 12.48 10.14 -5.77
C LEU A 187 12.50 11.32 -6.73
N HIS A 188 11.34 11.65 -7.31
CA HIS A 188 11.21 12.81 -8.18
C HIS A 188 11.50 14.15 -7.46
N ILE A 189 11.04 14.30 -6.22
CA ILE A 189 11.38 15.46 -5.38
C ILE A 189 12.90 15.57 -5.18
N GLY A 190 13.59 14.45 -4.91
CA GLY A 190 15.05 14.42 -4.80
C GLY A 190 15.75 14.85 -6.09
N GLU A 191 15.32 14.33 -7.25
CA GLU A 191 15.86 14.71 -8.56
C GLU A 191 15.67 16.19 -8.88
N VAL A 192 14.51 16.75 -8.53
CA VAL A 192 14.21 18.18 -8.74
C VAL A 192 15.02 19.05 -7.77
N ALA A 193 15.14 18.64 -6.51
CA ALA A 193 15.99 19.32 -5.53
C ALA A 193 17.43 19.43 -6.00
N ASP A 194 18.00 18.32 -6.49
CA ASP A 194 19.36 18.31 -7.04
C ASP A 194 19.51 19.29 -8.23
N LYS A 195 18.51 19.36 -9.12
CA LYS A 195 18.49 20.33 -10.23
C LYS A 195 18.40 21.79 -9.76
N MET A 196 17.69 22.04 -8.65
CA MET A 196 17.62 23.35 -8.00
C MET A 196 18.88 23.70 -7.20
N GLY A 197 19.83 22.78 -7.05
CA GLY A 197 21.02 22.94 -6.21
C GLY A 197 20.72 22.78 -4.70
N VAL A 198 19.58 22.23 -4.34
CA VAL A 198 19.13 21.99 -2.96
C VAL A 198 19.53 20.57 -2.54
N ASN A 199 20.33 20.46 -1.49
CA ASN A 199 20.63 19.17 -0.86
C ASN A 199 19.63 18.90 0.26
N ILE A 200 18.65 18.03 0.02
CA ILE A 200 17.58 17.75 0.99
C ILE A 200 18.14 17.39 2.38
N ARG A 201 19.19 16.58 2.44
CA ARG A 201 19.81 16.14 3.70
C ARG A 201 20.44 17.28 4.49
N LYS A 202 20.98 18.31 3.83
CA LYS A 202 21.73 19.40 4.46
C LYS A 202 20.91 20.69 4.60
N ASP A 203 20.06 20.95 3.61
CA ASP A 203 19.41 22.26 3.43
C ASP A 203 17.95 22.23 3.91
N THR A 204 17.44 21.07 4.37
CA THR A 204 16.09 20.92 4.94
C THR A 204 16.13 20.27 6.31
N LYS A 205 14.99 20.24 7.01
CA LYS A 205 14.80 19.52 8.26
C LYS A 205 14.16 18.14 8.06
N LEU A 206 14.02 17.70 6.82
CA LEU A 206 13.37 16.44 6.50
C LEU A 206 14.16 15.26 7.09
N ARG A 207 13.47 14.41 7.88
CA ARG A 207 14.05 13.23 8.52
C ARG A 207 13.19 11.98 8.38
N THR A 208 11.95 12.13 7.90
CA THR A 208 10.99 11.02 7.83
C THR A 208 10.24 11.04 6.50
N GLY A 209 10.27 9.92 5.78
CA GLY A 209 9.41 9.64 4.63
C GLY A 209 8.29 8.69 5.04
N ILE A 210 7.04 9.01 4.68
CA ILE A 210 5.84 8.22 4.94
C ILE A 210 5.29 7.80 3.58
N LEU A 211 5.60 6.58 3.17
CA LEU A 211 5.51 6.15 1.78
C LEU A 211 4.48 5.03 1.60
N GLY A 212 3.69 5.11 0.55
CA GLY A 212 2.70 4.09 0.20
C GLY A 212 1.94 4.37 -1.09
N ALA A 213 0.83 3.70 -1.26
CA ALA A 213 -0.05 3.75 -2.44
C ALA A 213 0.51 3.09 -3.71
N GLU A 214 1.77 2.68 -3.73
CA GLU A 214 2.39 1.87 -4.78
C GLU A 214 3.40 0.88 -4.16
N PRO A 215 3.65 -0.28 -4.80
CA PRO A 215 4.71 -1.18 -4.36
C PRO A 215 6.08 -0.54 -4.45
N TRP A 216 6.95 -0.85 -3.52
CA TRP A 216 8.35 -0.45 -3.51
C TRP A 216 9.19 -1.47 -2.73
N THR A 217 10.49 -1.53 -3.03
CA THR A 217 11.38 -2.57 -2.51
C THR A 217 12.27 -2.06 -1.37
N GLU A 218 12.87 -3.01 -0.64
CA GLU A 218 13.86 -2.67 0.39
C GLU A 218 15.10 -1.99 -0.23
N GLY A 219 15.49 -2.40 -1.45
CA GLY A 219 16.56 -1.71 -2.17
C GLY A 219 16.26 -0.23 -2.46
N MET A 220 15.00 0.10 -2.80
CA MET A 220 14.57 1.50 -2.93
C MET A 220 14.61 2.23 -1.60
N ARG A 221 14.22 1.59 -0.49
CA ARG A 221 14.31 2.17 0.86
C ARG A 221 15.73 2.60 1.17
N VAL A 222 16.67 1.67 1.07
CA VAL A 222 18.09 1.94 1.36
C VAL A 222 18.60 3.12 0.53
N ARG A 223 18.35 3.11 -0.78
CA ARG A 223 18.77 4.20 -1.67
C ARG A 223 18.18 5.56 -1.28
N MET A 224 16.87 5.62 -0.96
CA MET A 224 16.21 6.86 -0.53
C MET A 224 16.76 7.35 0.80
N GLU A 225 16.95 6.46 1.77
CA GLU A 225 17.46 6.80 3.10
C GLU A 225 18.90 7.33 3.02
N GLU A 226 19.75 6.69 2.21
CA GLU A 226 21.14 7.13 2.00
C GLU A 226 21.22 8.47 1.26
N TRP A 227 20.46 8.62 0.18
CA TRP A 227 20.48 9.82 -0.66
C TRP A 227 19.89 11.04 0.06
N LEU A 228 18.68 10.90 0.61
CA LEU A 228 17.94 12.03 1.18
C LEU A 228 18.21 12.23 2.68
N GLY A 229 18.87 11.29 3.36
CA GLY A 229 19.17 11.38 4.79
C GLY A 229 17.97 11.22 5.71
N ILE A 230 16.96 10.46 5.27
CA ILE A 230 15.70 10.24 5.98
C ILE A 230 15.57 8.80 6.48
N LYS A 231 14.55 8.55 7.32
CA LYS A 231 13.98 7.22 7.57
C LYS A 231 12.69 7.07 6.77
N ALA A 232 12.58 6.01 5.95
CA ALA A 232 11.45 5.78 5.06
C ALA A 232 10.56 4.65 5.57
N PHE A 233 9.32 4.96 5.94
CA PHE A 233 8.34 4.03 6.49
C PHE A 233 7.25 3.69 5.49
N ASP A 234 6.88 2.42 5.46
CA ASP A 234 5.78 1.92 4.61
C ASP A 234 4.43 2.13 5.30
N ILE A 235 3.44 2.54 4.52
CA ILE A 235 2.03 2.59 4.92
C ILE A 235 1.18 1.84 3.91
N TYR A 236 0.18 1.12 4.40
CA TYR A 236 -0.67 0.29 3.58
C TYR A 236 -2.15 0.54 3.83
N GLY A 237 -2.92 0.44 2.77
CA GLY A 237 -4.37 0.47 2.77
C GLY A 237 -4.94 0.75 1.40
N THR A 238 -6.23 0.50 1.25
CA THR A 238 -7.00 0.80 0.03
C THR A 238 -8.15 1.73 0.37
N SER A 239 -8.69 2.42 -0.62
CA SER A 239 -9.85 3.30 -0.41
C SER A 239 -11.02 2.55 0.23
N GLU A 240 -11.24 1.31 -0.17
CA GLU A 240 -12.32 0.44 0.31
C GLU A 240 -12.20 0.18 1.82
N LEU A 241 -10.98 0.05 2.35
CA LEU A 241 -10.72 -0.20 3.77
C LEU A 241 -10.82 1.06 4.65
N SER A 242 -10.80 2.22 4.13
CA SER A 242 -10.80 3.59 4.67
C SER A 242 -9.60 4.42 4.21
N GLY A 243 -8.75 3.90 3.35
CA GLY A 243 -7.50 4.50 2.92
C GLY A 243 -6.29 3.91 3.65
N PRO A 244 -5.16 4.61 3.73
CA PRO A 244 -4.02 4.15 4.50
C PRO A 244 -4.42 4.06 5.97
N MET A 245 -4.32 2.87 6.56
CA MET A 245 -4.65 2.66 7.96
C MET A 245 -3.66 1.75 8.68
N PHE A 246 -2.85 1.01 7.94
CA PHE A 246 -1.81 0.14 8.47
C PHE A 246 -0.45 0.73 8.21
N THR A 247 0.45 0.60 9.17
CA THR A 247 1.73 1.31 9.13
C THR A 247 2.85 0.46 9.68
N GLU A 248 4.05 0.64 9.17
CA GLU A 248 5.25 0.15 9.84
C GLU A 248 5.44 0.79 11.22
N CYS A 249 6.45 0.37 11.91
CA CYS A 249 7.00 1.01 13.10
C CYS A 249 8.50 1.27 12.89
N SER A 250 9.20 1.77 13.93
CA SER A 250 10.63 2.04 13.86
C SER A 250 11.50 0.85 13.48
N GLU A 251 10.99 -0.38 13.63
CA GLU A 251 11.71 -1.61 13.29
C GLU A 251 11.76 -1.86 11.78
N GLN A 252 10.89 -1.21 11.00
CA GLN A 252 10.80 -1.34 9.53
C GLN A 252 10.67 -2.81 9.06
N LYS A 253 9.99 -3.64 9.86
CA LYS A 253 9.82 -5.08 9.64
C LYS A 253 8.36 -5.46 9.43
N GLY A 254 7.75 -4.89 8.39
CA GLY A 254 6.34 -5.12 8.05
C GLY A 254 5.39 -4.14 8.73
N VAL A 255 4.20 -4.13 8.19
CA VAL A 255 3.14 -3.16 8.48
C VAL A 255 2.21 -3.73 9.54
N HIS A 256 2.06 -3.06 10.68
CA HIS A 256 1.15 -3.48 11.76
C HIS A 256 -0.31 -3.39 11.33
N ILE A 257 -1.05 -4.44 11.64
CA ILE A 257 -2.49 -4.52 11.47
C ILE A 257 -3.16 -4.20 12.81
N TRP A 258 -3.91 -3.11 12.87
CA TRP A 258 -4.62 -2.73 14.09
C TRP A 258 -5.78 -3.69 14.35
N SER A 259 -5.55 -4.71 15.16
CA SER A 259 -6.47 -5.85 15.36
C SER A 259 -7.79 -5.49 16.04
N ASP A 260 -7.88 -4.35 16.66
CA ASP A 260 -9.15 -3.78 17.13
C ASP A 260 -9.98 -3.21 15.97
N LEU A 261 -9.37 -2.83 14.86
CA LEU A 261 -10.05 -2.26 13.69
C LEU A 261 -10.24 -3.27 12.56
N ALA A 262 -9.33 -4.23 12.41
CA ALA A 262 -9.33 -5.18 11.31
C ALA A 262 -8.87 -6.57 11.72
N LEU A 263 -9.42 -7.57 11.06
CA LEU A 263 -8.94 -8.96 11.05
C LEU A 263 -8.38 -9.24 9.65
N VAL A 264 -7.13 -9.72 9.58
CA VAL A 264 -6.47 -10.09 8.34
C VAL A 264 -6.24 -11.60 8.30
N GLU A 265 -6.61 -12.19 7.19
CA GLU A 265 -6.30 -13.56 6.80
C GLU A 265 -5.36 -13.52 5.58
N VAL A 266 -4.47 -14.49 5.49
CA VAL A 266 -3.75 -14.80 4.25
C VAL A 266 -4.32 -16.10 3.72
N ILE A 267 -4.75 -16.12 2.47
CA ILE A 267 -5.41 -17.27 1.86
C ILE A 267 -4.67 -17.74 0.60
N ASP A 268 -4.82 -19.00 0.26
CA ASP A 268 -4.43 -19.49 -1.07
C ASP A 268 -5.36 -18.83 -2.13
N PRO A 269 -4.82 -18.15 -3.13
CA PRO A 269 -5.64 -17.40 -4.08
C PRO A 269 -6.55 -18.26 -4.94
N ASN A 270 -6.25 -19.57 -5.10
CA ASN A 270 -7.02 -20.49 -5.93
C ASN A 270 -8.12 -21.20 -5.15
N SER A 271 -7.77 -21.81 -3.99
CA SER A 271 -8.72 -22.54 -3.17
C SER A 271 -9.53 -21.65 -2.23
N GLY A 272 -8.97 -20.48 -1.83
CA GLY A 272 -9.55 -19.61 -0.81
C GLY A 272 -9.36 -20.12 0.63
N GLU A 273 -8.60 -21.22 0.82
CA GLU A 273 -8.32 -21.74 2.16
C GLU A 273 -7.32 -20.85 2.90
N PRO A 274 -7.53 -20.60 4.21
CA PRO A 274 -6.57 -19.87 5.03
C PRO A 274 -5.22 -20.59 5.08
N LEU A 275 -4.16 -19.80 5.02
CA LEU A 275 -2.77 -20.23 5.17
C LEU A 275 -2.26 -19.92 6.58
N GLU A 276 -1.26 -20.65 7.02
CA GLU A 276 -0.62 -20.42 8.32
C GLU A 276 0.25 -19.15 8.29
N PRO A 277 0.44 -18.48 9.43
CA PRO A 277 1.40 -17.36 9.52
C PRO A 277 2.78 -17.79 9.00
N GLY A 278 3.42 -16.92 8.21
CA GLY A 278 4.67 -17.20 7.53
C GLY A 278 4.51 -17.70 6.09
N GLU A 279 3.34 -18.16 5.69
CA GLU A 279 3.05 -18.56 4.32
C GLU A 279 2.62 -17.36 3.47
N ARG A 280 2.96 -17.43 2.18
CA ARG A 280 2.66 -16.40 1.20
C ARG A 280 1.31 -16.65 0.54
N GLY A 281 0.42 -15.66 0.55
CA GLY A 281 -0.89 -15.76 -0.09
C GLY A 281 -1.56 -14.43 -0.32
N GLU A 282 -2.82 -14.46 -0.72
CA GLU A 282 -3.65 -13.28 -0.95
C GLU A 282 -4.20 -12.74 0.38
N LEU A 283 -4.10 -11.43 0.56
CA LEU A 283 -4.67 -10.74 1.71
C LEU A 283 -6.20 -10.68 1.60
N THR A 284 -6.83 -11.10 2.67
CA THR A 284 -8.27 -10.99 2.87
C THR A 284 -8.53 -10.25 4.17
N ILE A 285 -9.32 -9.19 4.12
CA ILE A 285 -9.50 -8.28 5.27
C ILE A 285 -10.97 -8.16 5.65
N THR A 286 -11.24 -8.30 6.95
CA THR A 286 -12.52 -7.96 7.58
C THR A 286 -12.33 -6.69 8.41
N ILE A 287 -13.08 -5.63 8.11
CA ILE A 287 -13.05 -4.39 8.90
C ILE A 287 -14.07 -4.48 10.01
N LEU A 288 -13.60 -4.62 11.23
CA LEU A 288 -14.41 -4.93 12.40
C LEU A 288 -15.28 -3.75 12.88
N GLN A 289 -14.82 -2.53 12.69
CA GLN A 289 -15.45 -1.32 13.24
C GLN A 289 -15.80 -0.28 12.17
N LYS A 290 -16.19 -0.69 10.96
CA LYS A 290 -16.70 0.21 9.93
C LYS A 290 -18.22 0.18 9.89
N GLU A 291 -18.84 1.36 10.00
CA GLU A 291 -20.29 1.50 10.09
C GLU A 291 -20.94 1.71 8.73
N ALA A 292 -20.41 2.64 7.93
CA ALA A 292 -21.05 3.04 6.68
C ALA A 292 -20.96 1.98 5.58
N LEU A 293 -19.78 1.39 5.38
CA LEU A 293 -19.53 0.37 4.37
C LEU A 293 -18.68 -0.75 5.00
N PRO A 294 -19.28 -1.63 5.79
CA PRO A 294 -18.56 -2.74 6.41
C PRO A 294 -18.13 -3.77 5.36
N MET A 295 -16.99 -4.41 5.62
CA MET A 295 -16.44 -5.45 4.75
C MET A 295 -16.10 -6.68 5.56
N ILE A 296 -16.63 -7.83 5.12
CA ILE A 296 -16.26 -9.14 5.64
C ILE A 296 -15.49 -9.89 4.57
N ARG A 297 -14.34 -10.44 4.96
CA ARG A 297 -13.46 -11.28 4.12
C ARG A 297 -13.28 -10.70 2.70
N TYR A 298 -12.98 -9.40 2.65
CA TYR A 298 -12.76 -8.70 1.38
C TYR A 298 -11.43 -9.13 0.77
N ARG A 299 -11.49 -9.81 -0.36
CA ARG A 299 -10.32 -10.22 -1.15
C ARG A 299 -9.77 -9.01 -1.89
N ILE A 300 -8.61 -8.53 -1.43
CA ILE A 300 -8.00 -7.29 -1.94
C ILE A 300 -7.25 -7.56 -3.25
N GLY A 301 -6.75 -8.78 -3.42
CA GLY A 301 -5.88 -9.16 -4.52
C GLY A 301 -4.39 -8.90 -4.27
N ASP A 302 -4.01 -8.29 -3.15
CA ASP A 302 -2.61 -8.05 -2.80
C ASP A 302 -1.99 -9.32 -2.19
N ILE A 303 -0.76 -9.65 -2.59
CA ILE A 303 0.00 -10.81 -2.10
C ILE A 303 0.98 -10.36 -1.02
N SER A 304 0.92 -11.02 0.14
CA SER A 304 1.82 -10.77 1.26
C SER A 304 2.00 -12.02 2.13
N VAL A 305 2.63 -11.86 3.29
CA VAL A 305 2.82 -12.87 4.33
C VAL A 305 2.37 -12.27 5.65
N LEU A 306 1.60 -13.01 6.43
CA LEU A 306 1.23 -12.62 7.80
C LEU A 306 2.33 -13.05 8.76
N ASP A 307 2.80 -12.11 9.58
CA ASP A 307 3.71 -12.34 10.71
C ASP A 307 2.96 -12.03 12.00
N ASP A 308 2.69 -13.04 12.80
CA ASP A 308 1.94 -12.92 14.05
C ASP A 308 2.83 -12.91 15.31
N GLU A 309 4.15 -12.83 15.14
CA GLU A 309 5.10 -12.69 16.24
C GLU A 309 5.05 -11.28 16.85
N VAL A 310 5.35 -11.20 18.15
CA VAL A 310 5.45 -9.91 18.86
C VAL A 310 6.61 -9.11 18.26
N CYS A 311 6.30 -7.89 17.86
CA CYS A 311 7.32 -7.01 17.29
C CYS A 311 8.29 -6.51 18.37
N ALA A 312 9.58 -6.35 18.02
CA ALA A 312 10.58 -5.73 18.88
C ALA A 312 10.21 -4.31 19.35
N CYS A 313 9.28 -3.65 18.65
CA CYS A 313 8.72 -2.38 19.09
C CYS A 313 7.79 -2.47 20.31
N GLY A 314 7.50 -3.65 20.82
CA GLY A 314 6.61 -3.91 21.95
C GLY A 314 5.13 -4.06 21.61
N ARG A 315 4.71 -3.77 20.37
CA ARG A 315 3.34 -3.96 19.94
C ARG A 315 3.03 -5.44 19.70
N THR A 316 1.84 -5.84 20.11
CA THR A 316 1.36 -7.24 20.05
C THR A 316 0.50 -7.50 18.82
N HIS A 317 0.18 -6.45 18.07
CA HIS A 317 -0.57 -6.56 16.82
C HIS A 317 0.26 -7.26 15.74
N PRO A 318 -0.32 -8.18 14.96
CA PRO A 318 0.37 -8.85 13.86
C PRO A 318 0.79 -7.86 12.78
N ARG A 319 1.68 -8.31 11.92
CA ARG A 319 2.16 -7.52 10.78
C ARG A 319 1.94 -8.27 9.49
N ILE A 320 1.74 -7.55 8.41
CA ILE A 320 1.93 -8.09 7.07
C ILE A 320 3.29 -7.62 6.55
N GLN A 321 3.96 -8.49 5.83
CA GLN A 321 5.17 -8.12 5.12
C GLN A 321 4.82 -7.14 3.97
N ARG A 322 5.85 -6.54 3.38
CA ARG A 322 5.68 -5.68 2.21
C ARG A 322 4.88 -6.40 1.12
N ILE A 323 4.01 -5.67 0.45
CA ILE A 323 3.23 -6.22 -0.67
C ILE A 323 4.19 -6.68 -1.78
N GLN A 324 4.07 -7.95 -2.14
CA GLN A 324 4.94 -8.62 -3.11
C GLN A 324 4.39 -8.63 -4.53
N GLY A 325 3.17 -8.14 -4.72
CA GLY A 325 2.46 -8.06 -5.99
C GLY A 325 0.96 -8.15 -5.80
N ARG A 326 0.24 -8.22 -6.91
CA ARG A 326 -1.21 -8.40 -6.93
C ARG A 326 -1.59 -9.62 -7.76
N VAL A 327 -2.67 -10.28 -7.37
CA VAL A 327 -3.23 -11.40 -8.16
C VAL A 327 -3.64 -10.92 -9.57
N ASP A 328 -4.18 -9.70 -9.69
CA ASP A 328 -4.63 -9.10 -10.95
C ASP A 328 -3.52 -8.38 -11.75
N ASP A 329 -2.36 -8.10 -11.15
CA ASP A 329 -1.18 -7.54 -11.82
C ASP A 329 -0.18 -8.65 -12.28
N MET A 330 -0.51 -9.89 -11.99
CA MET A 330 0.32 -11.02 -12.40
C MET A 330 0.31 -11.16 -13.92
N LEU A 331 1.49 -11.08 -14.50
CA LEU A 331 1.71 -11.30 -15.92
C LEU A 331 1.96 -12.78 -16.15
N ILE A 332 1.19 -13.39 -17.02
CA ILE A 332 1.49 -14.77 -17.48
C ILE A 332 2.34 -14.64 -18.75
N ILE A 333 3.62 -14.95 -18.64
CA ILE A 333 4.58 -14.86 -19.75
C ILE A 333 5.02 -16.28 -20.11
N ARG A 334 4.63 -16.78 -21.27
CA ARG A 334 4.96 -18.15 -21.73
C ARG A 334 4.61 -19.24 -20.69
N GLY A 335 3.46 -19.06 -19.99
CA GLY A 335 3.00 -19.99 -18.95
C GLY A 335 3.67 -19.81 -17.56
N ILE A 336 4.53 -18.81 -17.40
CA ILE A 336 5.19 -18.50 -16.13
C ILE A 336 4.54 -17.27 -15.52
N ASN A 337 4.23 -17.33 -14.22
CA ASN A 337 3.69 -16.21 -13.47
C ASN A 337 4.81 -15.22 -13.11
N VAL A 338 4.74 -14.01 -13.65
CA VAL A 338 5.71 -12.94 -13.44
C VAL A 338 5.02 -11.77 -12.73
N PHE A 339 5.58 -11.33 -11.62
CA PHE A 339 5.10 -10.14 -10.91
C PHE A 339 6.03 -8.95 -11.19
N PRO A 340 5.50 -7.74 -11.47
CA PRO A 340 6.31 -6.53 -11.66
C PRO A 340 7.28 -6.25 -10.50
N SER A 341 6.90 -6.60 -9.28
CA SER A 341 7.75 -6.48 -8.08
C SER A 341 8.99 -7.38 -8.11
N GLN A 342 8.93 -8.55 -8.76
CA GLN A 342 10.10 -9.41 -8.94
C GLN A 342 11.13 -8.78 -9.89
N ILE A 343 10.63 -8.13 -10.96
CA ILE A 343 11.46 -7.38 -11.90
C ILE A 343 12.15 -6.23 -11.16
N GLU A 344 11.38 -5.45 -10.40
CA GLU A 344 11.91 -4.35 -9.60
C GLU A 344 12.99 -4.80 -8.62
N TYR A 345 12.73 -5.88 -7.89
CA TYR A 345 13.70 -6.45 -6.95
C TYR A 345 15.03 -6.83 -7.63
N ALA A 346 14.92 -7.48 -8.79
CA ALA A 346 16.12 -7.89 -9.56
C ALA A 346 16.91 -6.67 -10.07
N LEU A 347 16.23 -5.64 -10.56
CA LEU A 347 16.84 -4.41 -11.07
C LEU A 347 17.53 -3.61 -9.97
N MET A 348 16.88 -3.43 -8.82
CA MET A 348 17.39 -2.63 -7.70
C MET A 348 18.64 -3.23 -7.04
N ALA A 349 18.95 -4.51 -7.31
CA ALA A 349 20.17 -5.17 -6.85
C ALA A 349 21.39 -4.90 -7.77
N ILE A 350 21.22 -4.14 -8.85
CA ILE A 350 22.27 -3.83 -9.83
C ILE A 350 22.72 -2.37 -9.65
N PRO A 351 23.96 -2.10 -9.24
CA PRO A 351 24.43 -0.74 -8.93
C PRO A 351 24.34 0.25 -10.10
N GLU A 352 24.53 -0.22 -11.32
CA GLU A 352 24.53 0.60 -12.54
C GLU A 352 23.12 1.02 -12.97
N VAL A 353 22.09 0.33 -12.47
CA VAL A 353 20.68 0.58 -12.80
C VAL A 353 20.12 1.72 -11.97
N GLY A 354 19.47 2.66 -12.64
CA GLY A 354 18.72 3.74 -12.03
C GLY A 354 17.40 3.26 -11.36
N GLN A 355 16.62 4.20 -10.89
CA GLN A 355 15.40 3.89 -10.12
C GLN A 355 14.15 3.79 -10.99
N HIS A 356 14.25 4.20 -12.26
CA HIS A 356 13.13 4.26 -13.19
C HIS A 356 13.23 3.14 -14.22
N PHE A 357 12.14 2.39 -14.31
CA PHE A 357 12.01 1.30 -15.29
C PHE A 357 10.57 1.18 -15.77
N GLN A 358 10.39 0.51 -16.92
CA GLN A 358 9.11 0.22 -17.50
C GLN A 358 9.09 -1.21 -18.04
N ILE A 359 8.01 -1.91 -17.81
CA ILE A 359 7.77 -3.28 -18.27
C ILE A 359 6.82 -3.20 -19.46
N VAL A 360 7.22 -3.72 -20.60
CA VAL A 360 6.39 -3.79 -21.80
C VAL A 360 6.13 -5.26 -22.10
N VAL A 361 4.87 -5.64 -22.12
CA VAL A 361 4.44 -6.97 -22.53
C VAL A 361 3.80 -6.87 -23.91
N ASP A 362 4.30 -7.67 -24.82
CA ASP A 362 3.83 -7.71 -26.18
C ASP A 362 3.57 -9.17 -26.62
N ARG A 363 2.99 -9.39 -27.77
CA ARG A 363 2.78 -10.72 -28.34
C ARG A 363 3.31 -10.77 -29.77
N LYS A 364 4.34 -11.59 -29.99
CA LYS A 364 4.90 -11.87 -31.30
C LYS A 364 4.44 -13.26 -31.77
N GLY A 365 3.47 -13.29 -32.66
CA GLY A 365 2.84 -14.55 -33.11
C GLY A 365 2.09 -15.23 -31.95
N ALA A 366 2.50 -16.43 -31.57
CA ALA A 366 1.85 -17.20 -30.51
C ALA A 366 2.51 -17.03 -29.12
N LEU A 367 3.65 -16.34 -29.04
CA LEU A 367 4.42 -16.22 -27.79
C LEU A 367 4.39 -14.79 -27.25
N ASP A 368 4.27 -14.71 -25.93
CA ASP A 368 4.39 -13.43 -25.24
C ASP A 368 5.87 -13.04 -25.12
N ASP A 369 6.15 -11.78 -25.39
CA ASP A 369 7.45 -11.14 -25.25
C ASP A 369 7.44 -10.18 -24.05
N LEU A 370 8.51 -10.22 -23.26
CA LEU A 370 8.72 -9.37 -22.11
C LEU A 370 9.94 -8.50 -22.35
N LEU A 371 9.72 -7.18 -22.45
CA LEU A 371 10.76 -6.17 -22.56
C LEU A 371 10.80 -5.33 -21.28
N VAL A 372 11.97 -5.20 -20.70
CA VAL A 372 12.22 -4.30 -19.57
C VAL A 372 13.08 -3.14 -20.04
N ARG A 373 12.50 -1.93 -20.01
CA ARG A 373 13.19 -0.67 -20.25
C ARG A 373 13.71 -0.14 -18.92
N VAL A 374 14.97 0.17 -18.82
CA VAL A 374 15.59 0.60 -17.57
C VAL A 374 16.52 1.77 -17.81
N GLU A 375 16.38 2.83 -17.02
CA GLU A 375 17.33 3.93 -16.99
C GLU A 375 18.58 3.52 -16.23
N LEU A 376 19.73 3.87 -16.76
CA LEU A 376 20.99 3.77 -16.03
C LEU A 376 21.14 4.96 -15.06
N ASN A 377 21.93 4.81 -14.00
CA ASN A 377 22.35 5.96 -13.22
C ASN A 377 23.36 6.81 -14.01
N LYS A 378 23.57 8.06 -13.58
CA LYS A 378 24.39 9.02 -14.33
C LYS A 378 25.87 8.58 -14.44
N GLU A 379 26.37 7.91 -13.41
CA GLU A 379 27.76 7.45 -13.37
C GLU A 379 28.01 6.23 -14.27
N ALA A 380 27.00 5.40 -14.48
CA ALA A 380 27.10 4.18 -15.30
C ALA A 380 26.78 4.42 -16.77
N PHE A 381 26.11 5.53 -17.10
CA PHE A 381 25.84 5.88 -18.50
C PHE A 381 27.11 6.40 -19.17
N SER A 382 27.60 5.65 -20.15
CA SER A 382 28.81 5.99 -20.91
C SER A 382 28.59 5.78 -22.41
N ASP A 383 29.37 6.51 -23.24
CA ASP A 383 29.35 6.34 -24.70
C ASP A 383 30.09 5.07 -25.16
N LYS A 384 30.64 4.29 -24.23
CA LYS A 384 31.38 3.06 -24.56
C LYS A 384 30.41 1.88 -24.73
N ILE A 385 30.22 1.47 -25.96
CA ILE A 385 29.30 0.39 -26.34
C ILE A 385 29.59 -0.92 -25.56
N ASN A 386 30.84 -1.26 -25.32
CA ASN A 386 31.21 -2.47 -24.60
C ASN A 386 30.74 -2.47 -23.14
N ASP A 387 30.82 -1.33 -22.45
CA ASP A 387 30.36 -1.20 -21.05
C ASP A 387 28.83 -1.35 -20.98
N LEU A 388 28.11 -0.70 -21.89
CA LEU A 388 26.66 -0.84 -22.01
C LEU A 388 26.21 -2.27 -22.32
N MET A 389 26.97 -2.98 -23.19
CA MET A 389 26.67 -4.39 -23.48
C MET A 389 26.84 -5.29 -22.26
N LEU A 390 27.88 -5.06 -21.44
CA LEU A 390 28.13 -5.81 -20.22
C LEU A 390 27.00 -5.56 -19.18
N ILE A 391 26.60 -4.30 -19.00
CA ILE A 391 25.49 -3.93 -18.11
C ILE A 391 24.20 -4.61 -18.58
N ARG A 392 23.88 -4.54 -19.87
CA ARG A 392 22.71 -5.19 -20.44
C ARG A 392 22.69 -6.69 -20.18
N GLN A 393 23.80 -7.38 -20.44
CA GLN A 393 23.92 -8.82 -20.19
C GLN A 393 23.76 -9.16 -18.71
N ASN A 394 24.30 -8.35 -17.79
CA ASN A 394 24.10 -8.53 -16.34
C ASN A 394 22.63 -8.39 -15.96
N VAL A 395 21.95 -7.37 -16.47
CA VAL A 395 20.50 -7.15 -16.22
C VAL A 395 19.68 -8.32 -16.76
N GLU A 396 19.89 -8.73 -18.01
CA GLU A 396 19.21 -9.87 -18.64
C GLU A 396 19.44 -11.16 -17.85
N HIS A 397 20.66 -11.41 -17.41
CA HIS A 397 21.02 -12.58 -16.61
C HIS A 397 20.32 -12.60 -15.26
N ARG A 398 20.32 -11.48 -14.55
CA ARG A 398 19.65 -11.32 -13.25
C ARG A 398 18.14 -11.49 -13.35
N LEU A 399 17.51 -10.85 -14.35
CA LEU A 399 16.09 -11.01 -14.62
C LEU A 399 15.73 -12.45 -14.95
N ARG A 400 16.53 -13.14 -15.77
CA ARG A 400 16.31 -14.54 -16.12
C ARG A 400 16.35 -15.46 -14.88
N ILE A 401 17.31 -15.25 -13.98
CA ILE A 401 17.40 -16.03 -12.72
C ILE A 401 16.18 -15.75 -11.83
N SER A 402 15.79 -14.49 -11.69
CA SER A 402 14.68 -14.09 -10.81
C SER A 402 13.30 -14.55 -11.32
N LEU A 403 13.11 -14.56 -12.64
CA LEU A 403 11.79 -14.77 -13.25
C LEU A 403 11.64 -16.16 -13.90
N ASN A 404 12.72 -16.87 -14.11
CA ASN A 404 12.77 -18.14 -14.87
C ASN A 404 12.18 -18.01 -16.29
N VAL A 405 12.28 -16.83 -16.89
CA VAL A 405 11.84 -16.52 -18.26
C VAL A 405 12.88 -15.59 -18.92
N ASN A 406 13.02 -15.69 -20.24
CA ASN A 406 13.87 -14.76 -20.98
C ASN A 406 13.20 -13.40 -21.09
N VAL A 407 13.96 -12.36 -20.82
CA VAL A 407 13.54 -10.96 -20.83
C VAL A 407 14.47 -10.19 -21.75
N ASP A 408 13.91 -9.43 -22.67
CA ASP A 408 14.68 -8.45 -23.44
C ASP A 408 14.89 -7.18 -22.59
N VAL A 409 16.05 -6.57 -22.70
CA VAL A 409 16.43 -5.37 -21.93
C VAL A 409 16.81 -4.23 -22.88
N GLU A 410 16.21 -3.08 -22.64
CA GLU A 410 16.56 -1.81 -23.31
C GLU A 410 17.11 -0.85 -22.24
N LEU A 411 18.41 -0.52 -22.37
CA LEU A 411 19.05 0.47 -21.50
C LEU A 411 18.74 1.87 -22.03
N LEU A 412 18.34 2.75 -21.13
CA LEU A 412 17.95 4.12 -21.45
C LEU A 412 18.84 5.13 -20.72
N GLU A 413 19.00 6.30 -21.33
CA GLU A 413 19.63 7.46 -20.68
C GLU A 413 18.84 7.90 -19.43
N PRO A 414 19.53 8.43 -18.41
CA PRO A 414 18.88 9.05 -17.26
C PRO A 414 17.88 10.13 -17.69
N GLY A 415 16.65 10.04 -17.23
CA GLY A 415 15.59 11.02 -17.52
C GLY A 415 14.74 10.71 -18.76
N SER A 416 14.95 9.57 -19.45
CA SER A 416 14.21 9.18 -20.66
C SER A 416 12.80 8.68 -20.38
N LEU A 417 12.55 8.06 -19.21
CA LEU A 417 11.23 7.57 -18.85
C LEU A 417 10.36 8.66 -18.23
N PRO A 418 9.02 8.58 -18.41
CA PRO A 418 8.11 9.53 -17.79
C PRO A 418 8.23 9.55 -16.26
N ARG A 419 8.13 10.75 -15.68
CA ARG A 419 7.99 10.95 -14.23
C ARG A 419 6.52 11.16 -13.89
N PHE A 420 6.09 10.58 -12.79
CA PHE A 420 4.70 10.62 -12.35
C PHE A 420 4.59 11.39 -11.04
N GLU A 421 3.67 12.34 -10.99
CA GLU A 421 3.33 13.09 -9.77
C GLU A 421 2.35 12.35 -8.85
N GLY A 422 2.05 11.10 -9.15
CA GLY A 422 1.16 10.19 -8.42
C GLY A 422 1.59 8.74 -8.61
N LYS A 423 0.63 7.81 -8.70
CA LYS A 423 0.94 6.39 -8.95
C LYS A 423 1.63 6.21 -10.30
N SER A 424 2.81 5.59 -10.30
CA SER A 424 3.53 5.27 -11.51
C SER A 424 2.88 4.10 -12.26
N LYS A 425 2.74 4.21 -13.59
CA LYS A 425 2.31 3.11 -14.44
C LYS A 425 3.55 2.41 -15.00
N LYS A 426 4.04 1.41 -14.26
CA LYS A 426 5.26 0.68 -14.62
C LYS A 426 5.03 -0.38 -15.72
N VAL A 427 3.81 -0.87 -15.91
CA VAL A 427 3.48 -1.93 -16.86
C VAL A 427 2.66 -1.39 -18.03
N ILE A 428 3.09 -1.71 -19.24
CA ILE A 428 2.39 -1.51 -20.51
C ILE A 428 2.13 -2.89 -21.12
N ASP A 429 0.90 -3.38 -20.97
CA ASP A 429 0.49 -4.62 -21.63
C ASP A 429 -0.18 -4.29 -22.97
N ARG A 430 0.43 -4.74 -24.07
CA ARG A 430 -0.03 -4.51 -25.45
C ARG A 430 -0.73 -5.71 -26.05
N ARG A 431 -0.87 -6.80 -25.30
CA ARG A 431 -1.45 -8.06 -25.82
C ARG A 431 -2.97 -7.98 -26.03
N ALA A 432 -3.63 -7.04 -25.40
CA ALA A 432 -5.09 -6.89 -25.39
C ALA A 432 -5.63 -5.84 -26.37
N LEU A 433 -4.81 -5.38 -27.31
CA LEU A 433 -5.22 -4.42 -28.34
C LEU A 433 -5.47 -5.10 -29.65
#